data_529c97fba1d1cd2a00ec20b0f3b25819
#
_entry.id   529c97fba1d1cd2a00ec20b0f3b25819
#
_cell.length_a   1.000
_cell.length_b   1.000
_cell.length_c   1.000
_cell.angle_alpha   90.00
_cell.angle_beta   90.00
_cell.angle_gamma   90.00
#
_symmetry.space_group_name_H-M   'P 1'
#
loop_
_entity.id
_entity.type
_entity.pdbx_description
1 polymer ?
#
loop_
_entity_poly.entity_id
_entity_poly.type
_entity_poly.pdbx_seq_one_letter_code
_entity_poly.pdbx_strand_id
1 'polypeptide(L)'
;SDQHVNILTKGNLKKKILGEFIRTKDPEKGPISENDIILFNEGAMWLYESGDITLEQLTVSLLTSYTGRRPIQTSHLKIKDILNLFNDNDNYFVINYPRAKHSGVFRSEFTKLKIIEELNELVVMLANKNIDIFEQWLSRKVNKDEMKEIPLFIDYKKLSNQKCEEELFDFMTMDYFHIKKVWVTRTIKYIARRIHALAKGETFTARRFRYALGTRAAQEGYSEYVIARLLDHRCTNCVSVYVQNVPEHANRIDEMMTSEIIKYVNAFKGEIIHSDLGIQKIRNHKGESSGNCSNCKDCNACVPIPCYTCVYFKPWLDAPHQEIYDYLLEERKRIAEITKDTKVTFALDRTISAVLEVINKCNYIKGQERGYGNHNKY
;
A
#
# COMPACT_ATOMS: atom_id res chain seq x y z
N SER A 1 41.47 -15.05 -37.19
CA SER A 1 41.22 -14.83 -35.74
C SER A 1 40.45 -13.53 -35.48
N ASP A 2 40.46 -12.54 -36.36
CA ASP A 2 39.83 -11.20 -36.12
C ASP A 2 38.38 -11.07 -36.58
N GLN A 3 37.84 -12.05 -37.30
CA GLN A 3 36.43 -11.98 -37.76
C GLN A 3 35.40 -12.39 -36.67
N HIS A 4 35.80 -13.14 -35.66
CA HIS A 4 34.88 -13.54 -34.58
C HIS A 4 34.71 -12.46 -33.50
N VAL A 5 35.63 -11.54 -33.35
CA VAL A 5 35.55 -10.44 -32.36
C VAL A 5 34.59 -9.34 -32.79
N ASN A 6 34.41 -9.14 -34.12
CA ASN A 6 33.55 -8.09 -34.66
C ASN A 6 32.03 -8.40 -34.61
N ILE A 7 31.62 -9.64 -34.34
CA ILE A 7 30.18 -10.03 -34.23
C ILE A 7 29.63 -9.73 -32.86
N LEU A 8 30.46 -9.69 -31.82
CA LEU A 8 30.01 -9.42 -30.43
C LEU A 8 29.86 -7.93 -30.10
N THR A 9 30.39 -7.03 -30.94
CA THR A 9 30.36 -5.58 -30.67
C THR A 9 29.19 -4.84 -31.34
N LYS A 10 28.38 -5.49 -32.20
CA LYS A 10 27.23 -4.88 -32.90
C LYS A 10 25.85 -5.30 -32.37
N GLY A 11 25.77 -5.91 -31.21
CA GLY A 11 24.50 -6.05 -30.48
C GLY A 11 24.14 -4.74 -29.80
N ASN A 12 23.39 -3.85 -30.47
CA ASN A 12 22.68 -2.75 -29.82
C ASN A 12 21.69 -3.34 -28.84
N LEU A 13 22.16 -3.70 -27.65
CA LEU A 13 21.30 -3.97 -26.49
C LEU A 13 20.54 -2.68 -26.20
N LYS A 14 19.31 -2.58 -26.72
CA LYS A 14 18.38 -1.49 -26.34
C LYS A 14 18.43 -1.40 -24.83
N LYS A 15 18.93 -0.30 -24.28
CA LYS A 15 18.91 -0.04 -22.84
C LYS A 15 17.48 -0.20 -22.39
N LYS A 16 17.23 -1.21 -21.56
CA LYS A 16 15.89 -1.51 -21.05
C LYS A 16 15.50 -0.37 -20.13
N ILE A 17 14.59 0.51 -20.59
CA ILE A 17 14.10 1.62 -19.78
C ILE A 17 13.30 1.03 -18.61
N LEU A 18 13.70 1.35 -17.38
CA LEU A 18 13.02 0.88 -16.20
C LEU A 18 11.57 1.40 -16.19
N GLY A 19 10.60 0.48 -16.07
CA GLY A 19 9.18 0.83 -15.99
C GLY A 19 8.55 1.33 -17.30
N GLU A 20 9.17 1.08 -18.46
CA GLU A 20 8.64 1.48 -19.78
C GLU A 20 7.16 1.11 -19.96
N PHE A 21 6.78 -0.13 -19.67
CA PHE A 21 5.39 -0.60 -19.81
C PHE A 21 4.40 0.06 -18.85
N ILE A 22 4.88 0.53 -17.70
CA ILE A 22 4.06 1.29 -16.76
C ILE A 22 3.87 2.70 -17.30
N ARG A 23 4.95 3.35 -17.74
CA ARG A 23 4.92 4.72 -18.26
C ARG A 23 4.06 4.86 -19.50
N THR A 24 4.13 3.89 -20.41
CA THR A 24 3.34 3.88 -21.66
C THR A 24 1.93 3.35 -21.48
N LYS A 25 1.56 2.88 -20.26
CA LYS A 25 0.30 2.18 -19.99
C LYS A 25 0.07 1.07 -21.03
N ASP A 26 1.14 0.31 -21.38
CA ASP A 26 1.11 -0.73 -22.40
C ASP A 26 -0.07 -1.70 -22.16
N PRO A 27 -0.98 -1.89 -23.11
CA PRO A 27 -2.21 -2.66 -22.90
C PRO A 27 -1.95 -4.16 -22.67
N GLU A 28 -0.79 -4.69 -23.08
CA GLU A 28 -0.44 -6.11 -22.93
C GLU A 28 0.57 -6.41 -21.81
N LYS A 29 1.45 -5.45 -21.51
CA LYS A 29 2.57 -5.62 -20.57
C LYS A 29 2.51 -4.67 -19.38
N GLY A 30 1.71 -3.62 -19.46
CA GLY A 30 1.51 -2.60 -18.43
C GLY A 30 0.54 -3.04 -17.33
N PRO A 31 0.04 -2.11 -16.53
CA PRO A 31 -0.97 -2.37 -15.51
C PRO A 31 -2.25 -2.97 -16.13
N ILE A 32 -2.93 -3.84 -15.38
CA ILE A 32 -4.28 -4.31 -15.73
C ILE A 32 -5.26 -3.20 -15.31
N SER A 33 -6.31 -2.95 -16.09
CA SER A 33 -7.36 -2.00 -15.75
C SER A 33 -8.15 -2.47 -14.51
N GLU A 34 -8.76 -1.54 -13.78
CA GLU A 34 -9.58 -1.91 -12.61
C GLU A 34 -10.77 -2.77 -13.00
N ASN A 35 -11.44 -2.43 -14.10
CA ASN A 35 -12.56 -3.24 -14.59
C ASN A 35 -12.13 -4.67 -14.91
N ASP A 36 -10.97 -4.86 -15.55
CA ASP A 36 -10.45 -6.19 -15.86
C ASP A 36 -10.05 -6.97 -14.58
N ILE A 37 -9.59 -6.27 -13.52
CA ILE A 37 -9.30 -6.91 -12.22
C ILE A 37 -10.60 -7.38 -11.57
N ILE A 38 -11.65 -6.57 -11.57
CA ILE A 38 -12.97 -6.94 -11.05
C ILE A 38 -13.50 -8.15 -11.81
N LEU A 39 -13.53 -8.08 -13.13
CA LEU A 39 -13.98 -9.20 -13.98
C LEU A 39 -13.17 -10.48 -13.75
N PHE A 40 -11.85 -10.35 -13.53
CA PHE A 40 -11.00 -11.49 -13.22
C PHE A 40 -11.35 -12.11 -11.86
N ASN A 41 -11.56 -11.30 -10.83
CA ASN A 41 -11.87 -11.78 -9.49
C ASN A 41 -13.26 -12.45 -9.45
N GLU A 42 -14.28 -11.80 -10.01
CA GLU A 42 -15.64 -12.34 -10.10
C GLU A 42 -15.68 -13.63 -10.96
N GLY A 43 -15.00 -13.60 -12.11
CA GLY A 43 -14.91 -14.77 -12.98
C GLY A 43 -14.15 -15.94 -12.34
N ALA A 44 -13.13 -15.68 -11.52
CA ALA A 44 -12.44 -16.73 -10.77
C ALA A 44 -13.35 -17.37 -9.70
N MET A 45 -14.16 -16.55 -9.01
CA MET A 45 -15.17 -17.06 -8.07
C MET A 45 -16.20 -17.93 -8.77
N TRP A 46 -16.76 -17.44 -9.88
CA TRP A 46 -17.73 -18.21 -10.67
C TRP A 46 -17.16 -19.53 -11.19
N LEU A 47 -15.92 -19.56 -11.68
CA LEU A 47 -15.24 -20.79 -12.13
C LEU A 47 -15.03 -21.79 -10.98
N TYR A 48 -14.85 -21.30 -9.76
CA TYR A 48 -14.75 -22.17 -8.59
C TYR A 48 -16.12 -22.74 -8.20
N GLU A 49 -17.16 -21.93 -8.18
CA GLU A 49 -18.54 -22.37 -7.90
C GLU A 49 -19.05 -23.38 -8.93
N SER A 50 -18.67 -23.24 -10.20
CA SER A 50 -18.99 -24.20 -11.27
C SER A 50 -18.13 -25.47 -11.24
N GLY A 51 -17.11 -25.54 -10.38
CA GLY A 51 -16.19 -26.68 -10.28
C GLY A 51 -15.09 -26.74 -11.33
N ASP A 52 -14.92 -25.68 -12.13
CA ASP A 52 -13.94 -25.61 -13.22
C ASP A 52 -12.51 -25.39 -12.71
N ILE A 53 -12.37 -24.83 -11.52
CA ILE A 53 -11.09 -24.62 -10.84
C ILE A 53 -11.13 -25.09 -9.38
N THR A 54 -9.97 -25.42 -8.85
CA THR A 54 -9.84 -25.90 -7.46
C THR A 54 -9.72 -24.73 -6.47
N LEU A 55 -9.92 -25.01 -5.18
CA LEU A 55 -9.71 -24.03 -4.10
C LEU A 55 -8.30 -23.43 -4.12
N GLU A 56 -7.27 -24.24 -4.39
CA GLU A 56 -5.88 -23.75 -4.51
C GLU A 56 -5.73 -22.75 -5.67
N GLN A 57 -6.37 -23.05 -6.80
CA GLN A 57 -6.33 -22.18 -7.98
C GLN A 57 -7.05 -20.85 -7.72
N LEU A 58 -8.20 -20.90 -7.07
CA LEU A 58 -8.93 -19.70 -6.64
C LEU A 58 -8.08 -18.89 -5.67
N THR A 59 -7.64 -19.50 -4.57
CA THR A 59 -6.91 -18.81 -3.50
C THR A 59 -5.63 -18.15 -4.03
N VAL A 60 -4.83 -18.84 -4.84
CA VAL A 60 -3.59 -18.26 -5.40
C VAL A 60 -3.86 -17.10 -6.36
N SER A 61 -4.97 -17.17 -7.11
CA SER A 61 -5.35 -16.12 -8.07
C SER A 61 -5.77 -14.86 -7.33
N LEU A 62 -6.66 -14.97 -6.36
CA LEU A 62 -7.14 -13.84 -5.56
C LEU A 62 -6.02 -13.26 -4.69
N LEU A 63 -5.19 -14.08 -4.04
CA LEU A 63 -4.00 -13.59 -3.34
C LEU A 63 -3.09 -12.78 -4.27
N THR A 64 -2.88 -13.24 -5.50
CA THR A 64 -2.03 -12.52 -6.46
C THR A 64 -2.68 -11.23 -6.94
N SER A 65 -3.99 -11.24 -7.21
CA SER A 65 -4.75 -10.08 -7.67
C SER A 65 -4.77 -8.98 -6.60
N TYR A 66 -5.12 -9.31 -5.37
CA TYR A 66 -5.27 -8.33 -4.29
C TYR A 66 -3.93 -7.84 -3.72
N THR A 67 -2.90 -8.70 -3.67
CA THR A 67 -1.65 -8.37 -2.95
C THR A 67 -0.50 -7.98 -3.87
N GLY A 68 -0.59 -8.26 -5.16
CA GLY A 68 0.49 -7.98 -6.13
C GLY A 68 1.82 -8.65 -5.78
N ARG A 69 1.83 -9.69 -4.92
CA ARG A 69 3.05 -10.38 -4.51
C ARG A 69 3.66 -11.17 -5.67
N ARG A 70 4.98 -11.37 -5.62
CA ARG A 70 5.68 -12.15 -6.65
C ARG A 70 5.29 -13.62 -6.55
N PRO A 71 5.16 -14.36 -7.68
CA PRO A 71 4.81 -15.78 -7.67
C PRO A 71 5.64 -16.65 -6.70
N ILE A 72 6.93 -16.34 -6.54
CA ILE A 72 7.79 -17.07 -5.61
C ILE A 72 7.40 -16.83 -4.14
N GLN A 73 6.89 -15.65 -3.80
CA GLN A 73 6.48 -15.34 -2.43
C GLN A 73 5.17 -16.06 -2.09
N THR A 74 4.21 -16.06 -3.01
CA THR A 74 2.92 -16.72 -2.83
C THR A 74 3.08 -18.24 -2.83
N SER A 75 3.88 -18.80 -3.76
CA SER A 75 4.07 -20.26 -3.85
C SER A 75 4.76 -20.89 -2.64
N HIS A 76 5.45 -20.11 -1.80
CA HIS A 76 6.17 -20.60 -0.63
C HIS A 76 5.53 -20.19 0.70
N LEU A 77 4.25 -19.85 0.70
CA LEU A 77 3.51 -19.64 1.94
C LEU A 77 3.30 -20.97 2.68
N LYS A 78 3.44 -20.93 4.00
CA LYS A 78 3.16 -22.02 4.94
C LYS A 78 2.01 -21.62 5.87
N ILE A 79 1.40 -22.57 6.55
CA ILE A 79 0.31 -22.28 7.51
C ILE A 79 0.77 -21.31 8.58
N LYS A 80 2.00 -21.39 9.07
CA LYS A 80 2.57 -20.45 10.05
C LYS A 80 2.67 -18.99 9.59
N ASP A 81 2.54 -18.76 8.29
CA ASP A 81 2.60 -17.40 7.73
C ASP A 81 1.23 -16.69 7.78
N ILE A 82 0.17 -17.41 8.14
CA ILE A 82 -1.19 -16.88 8.32
C ILE A 82 -1.30 -16.40 9.77
N LEU A 83 -1.47 -15.10 9.98
CA LEU A 83 -1.48 -14.50 11.30
C LEU A 83 -2.83 -13.83 11.55
N ASN A 84 -3.55 -14.28 12.57
CA ASN A 84 -4.71 -13.58 13.09
C ASN A 84 -4.23 -12.76 14.29
N LEU A 85 -4.20 -11.45 14.16
CA LEU A 85 -3.79 -10.53 15.21
C LEU A 85 -5.05 -9.92 15.82
N PHE A 86 -5.24 -10.16 17.10
CA PHE A 86 -6.35 -9.61 17.88
C PHE A 86 -5.83 -8.40 18.65
N ASN A 87 -6.46 -7.24 18.46
CA ASN A 87 -6.33 -6.07 19.32
C ASN A 87 -7.69 -5.82 19.97
N ASP A 88 -7.72 -5.12 21.09
CA ASP A 88 -8.92 -4.89 21.94
C ASP A 88 -10.15 -4.35 21.18
N ASN A 89 -9.98 -3.79 19.98
CA ASN A 89 -11.07 -3.22 19.17
C ASN A 89 -11.18 -3.74 17.73
N ASP A 90 -10.16 -4.47 17.19
CA ASP A 90 -10.17 -4.90 15.79
C ASP A 90 -9.43 -6.22 15.57
N ASN A 91 -10.02 -7.09 14.74
CA ASN A 91 -9.37 -8.28 14.23
C ASN A 91 -8.58 -7.95 12.96
N TYR A 92 -7.30 -8.25 12.93
CA TYR A 92 -6.46 -8.04 11.76
C TYR A 92 -6.02 -9.38 11.18
N PHE A 93 -6.38 -9.61 9.93
CA PHE A 93 -5.91 -10.74 9.15
C PHE A 93 -4.65 -10.34 8.40
N VAL A 94 -3.57 -11.07 8.63
CA VAL A 94 -2.24 -10.71 8.11
C VAL A 94 -1.55 -11.93 7.52
N ILE A 95 -1.00 -11.80 6.32
CA ILE A 95 -0.08 -12.80 5.77
C ILE A 95 1.35 -12.29 5.89
N ASN A 96 2.22 -13.13 6.43
CA ASN A 96 3.64 -12.89 6.59
C ASN A 96 4.40 -13.42 5.37
N TYR A 97 4.52 -12.60 4.31
CA TYR A 97 5.15 -13.02 3.06
C TYR A 97 6.68 -13.08 3.17
N PRO A 98 7.32 -14.18 2.73
CA PRO A 98 8.78 -14.22 2.62
C PRO A 98 9.25 -13.23 1.56
N ARG A 99 10.33 -12.49 1.84
CA ARG A 99 10.90 -11.53 0.89
C ARG A 99 11.67 -12.24 -0.22
N ALA A 100 11.42 -11.83 -1.47
CA ALA A 100 11.97 -12.51 -2.64
C ALA A 100 13.33 -11.96 -3.13
N LYS A 101 13.71 -10.76 -2.71
CA LYS A 101 14.93 -10.08 -3.18
C LYS A 101 15.70 -9.49 -2.01
N HIS A 102 16.41 -10.34 -1.30
CA HIS A 102 17.34 -9.94 -0.24
C HIS A 102 18.65 -10.75 -0.38
N SER A 103 19.68 -10.37 0.36
CA SER A 103 21.02 -10.99 0.29
C SER A 103 21.17 -12.28 1.10
N GLY A 104 20.17 -12.63 1.90
CA GLY A 104 20.17 -13.81 2.75
C GLY A 104 19.50 -15.04 2.11
N VAL A 105 19.41 -16.10 2.89
CA VAL A 105 18.69 -17.32 2.54
C VAL A 105 17.19 -17.00 2.37
N PHE A 106 16.55 -17.61 1.38
CA PHE A 106 15.10 -17.43 1.17
C PHE A 106 14.34 -17.83 2.45
N ARG A 107 13.28 -17.06 2.80
CA ARG A 107 12.52 -17.15 4.06
C ARG A 107 13.30 -16.73 5.34
N SER A 108 14.41 -15.99 5.22
CA SER A 108 15.06 -15.36 6.38
C SER A 108 14.48 -13.97 6.72
N GLU A 109 13.86 -13.31 5.75
CA GLU A 109 13.19 -12.02 5.94
C GLU A 109 11.73 -12.07 5.48
N PHE A 110 10.86 -11.37 6.18
CA PHE A 110 9.43 -11.36 5.91
C PHE A 110 8.86 -9.95 5.86
N THR A 111 7.73 -9.82 5.16
CA THR A 111 6.91 -8.60 5.13
C THR A 111 5.47 -8.94 5.45
N LYS A 112 4.94 -8.36 6.51
CA LYS A 112 3.53 -8.49 6.90
C LYS A 112 2.65 -7.66 5.97
N LEU A 113 1.56 -8.26 5.51
CA LEU A 113 0.54 -7.60 4.70
C LEU A 113 -0.84 -7.90 5.27
N LYS A 114 -1.60 -6.85 5.58
CA LYS A 114 -3.00 -6.97 5.98
C LYS A 114 -3.82 -7.40 4.76
N ILE A 115 -4.74 -8.34 4.96
CA ILE A 115 -5.70 -8.79 3.96
C ILE A 115 -7.13 -8.58 4.44
N ILE A 116 -8.08 -8.62 3.53
CA ILE A 116 -9.51 -8.57 3.84
C ILE A 116 -9.99 -9.91 4.42
N GLU A 117 -11.11 -9.90 5.12
CA GLU A 117 -11.66 -11.06 5.81
C GLU A 117 -11.99 -12.19 4.84
N GLU A 118 -12.64 -11.91 3.73
CA GLU A 118 -13.04 -12.89 2.72
C GLU A 118 -11.82 -13.63 2.13
N LEU A 119 -10.72 -12.92 1.95
CA LEU A 119 -9.48 -13.54 1.47
C LEU A 119 -8.83 -14.41 2.56
N ASN A 120 -8.94 -14.00 3.83
CA ASN A 120 -8.50 -14.82 4.96
C ASN A 120 -9.30 -16.10 5.09
N GLU A 121 -10.62 -16.06 4.93
CA GLU A 121 -11.48 -17.24 4.95
C GLU A 121 -11.05 -18.26 3.91
N LEU A 122 -10.81 -17.85 2.66
CA LEU A 122 -10.31 -18.73 1.61
C LEU A 122 -8.96 -19.37 1.96
N VAL A 123 -8.06 -18.57 2.53
CA VAL A 123 -6.73 -19.04 2.97
C VAL A 123 -6.84 -20.06 4.09
N VAL A 124 -7.73 -19.82 5.07
CA VAL A 124 -7.98 -20.75 6.19
C VAL A 124 -8.65 -22.03 5.71
N MET A 125 -9.63 -21.93 4.80
CA MET A 125 -10.26 -23.11 4.19
C MET A 125 -9.21 -23.99 3.49
N LEU A 126 -8.31 -23.38 2.73
CA LEU A 126 -7.23 -24.09 2.06
C LEU A 126 -6.23 -24.71 3.05
N ALA A 127 -5.88 -23.99 4.12
CA ALA A 127 -5.01 -24.49 5.19
C ALA A 127 -5.60 -25.73 5.86
N ASN A 128 -6.88 -25.69 6.23
CA ASN A 128 -7.58 -26.82 6.84
C ASN A 128 -7.62 -28.04 5.91
N LYS A 129 -7.96 -27.83 4.64
CA LYS A 129 -7.91 -28.90 3.63
C LYS A 129 -6.52 -29.52 3.53
N ASN A 130 -5.46 -28.71 3.60
CA ASN A 130 -4.10 -29.22 3.51
C ASN A 130 -3.70 -30.00 4.77
N ILE A 131 -4.16 -29.59 5.95
CA ILE A 131 -3.98 -30.35 7.20
C ILE A 131 -4.61 -31.72 7.03
N ASP A 132 -5.87 -31.81 6.57
CA ASP A 132 -6.57 -33.08 6.36
C ASP A 132 -5.82 -33.99 5.37
N ILE A 133 -5.24 -33.42 4.30
CA ILE A 133 -4.44 -34.19 3.34
C ILE A 133 -3.19 -34.80 3.96
N PHE A 134 -2.46 -34.01 4.78
CA PHE A 134 -1.28 -34.50 5.49
C PHE A 134 -1.64 -35.54 6.55
N GLU A 135 -2.76 -35.37 7.29
CA GLU A 135 -3.26 -36.34 8.26
C GLU A 135 -3.67 -37.65 7.61
N GLN A 136 -4.34 -37.59 6.45
CA GLN A 136 -4.67 -38.78 5.67
C GLN A 136 -3.42 -39.51 5.17
N TRP A 137 -2.42 -38.77 4.69
CA TRP A 137 -1.15 -39.33 4.24
C TRP A 137 -0.38 -40.00 5.39
N LEU A 138 -0.34 -39.36 6.58
CA LEU A 138 0.32 -39.86 7.79
C LEU A 138 -0.48 -40.96 8.48
N SER A 139 -1.77 -41.11 8.20
CA SER A 139 -2.72 -41.96 8.97
C SER A 139 -2.76 -41.61 10.47
N ARG A 140 -2.41 -40.38 10.82
CA ARG A 140 -2.48 -39.82 12.17
C ARG A 140 -2.69 -38.30 12.14
N LYS A 141 -3.04 -37.73 13.29
CA LYS A 141 -3.08 -36.27 13.44
C LYS A 141 -1.70 -35.65 13.37
N VAL A 142 -1.60 -34.51 12.68
CA VAL A 142 -0.38 -33.71 12.66
C VAL A 142 -0.17 -33.03 14.01
N ASN A 143 1.06 -32.94 14.47
CA ASN A 143 1.39 -32.16 15.66
C ASN A 143 1.47 -30.65 15.33
N LYS A 144 1.55 -29.79 16.37
CA LYS A 144 1.55 -28.32 16.19
C LYS A 144 2.73 -27.79 15.37
N ASP A 145 3.88 -28.45 15.42
CA ASP A 145 5.07 -27.99 14.69
C ASP A 145 5.02 -28.45 13.24
N GLU A 146 4.58 -29.68 12.99
CA GLU A 146 4.28 -30.17 11.64
C GLU A 146 3.24 -29.28 10.95
N MET A 147 2.13 -28.96 11.63
CA MET A 147 1.06 -28.08 11.11
C MET A 147 1.62 -26.74 10.61
N LYS A 148 2.51 -26.12 11.38
CA LYS A 148 3.12 -24.83 11.03
C LYS A 148 3.93 -24.90 9.72
N GLU A 149 4.57 -26.04 9.45
CA GLU A 149 5.42 -26.22 8.28
C GLU A 149 4.67 -26.69 7.02
N ILE A 150 3.39 -27.07 7.12
CA ILE A 150 2.58 -27.46 5.97
C ILE A 150 2.51 -26.31 4.94
N PRO A 151 2.84 -26.58 3.66
CA PRO A 151 2.69 -25.59 2.60
C PRO A 151 1.23 -25.20 2.37
N LEU A 152 0.98 -23.91 2.10
CA LEU A 152 -0.35 -23.47 1.67
C LEU A 152 -0.68 -23.93 0.24
N PHE A 153 0.33 -24.11 -0.59
CA PHE A 153 0.19 -24.60 -1.98
C PHE A 153 1.10 -25.82 -2.17
N ILE A 154 0.46 -26.99 -2.25
CA ILE A 154 1.15 -28.29 -2.22
C ILE A 154 1.45 -28.80 -3.62
N ASP A 155 2.66 -29.27 -3.84
CA ASP A 155 3.01 -30.14 -4.99
C ASP A 155 2.62 -31.58 -4.67
N TYR A 156 1.38 -31.96 -4.99
CA TYR A 156 0.82 -33.28 -4.70
C TYR A 156 1.63 -34.43 -5.29
N LYS A 157 2.33 -34.20 -6.43
CA LYS A 157 3.20 -35.22 -7.02
C LYS A 157 4.38 -35.54 -6.14
N LYS A 158 4.96 -34.53 -5.50
CA LYS A 158 6.05 -34.72 -4.57
C LYS A 158 5.58 -35.41 -3.30
N LEU A 159 4.42 -35.01 -2.77
CA LEU A 159 3.84 -35.61 -1.58
C LEU A 159 3.51 -37.10 -1.82
N SER A 160 2.88 -37.44 -2.94
CA SER A 160 2.53 -38.83 -3.28
C SER A 160 3.75 -39.74 -3.56
N ASN A 161 4.88 -39.15 -3.96
CA ASN A 161 6.13 -39.89 -4.18
C ASN A 161 6.96 -40.09 -2.89
N GLN A 162 6.62 -39.38 -1.81
CA GLN A 162 7.30 -39.53 -0.52
C GLN A 162 6.84 -40.83 0.14
N LYS A 163 7.80 -41.67 0.56
CA LYS A 163 7.55 -42.99 1.16
C LYS A 163 7.98 -43.08 2.61
N CYS A 164 8.82 -42.16 3.07
CA CYS A 164 9.39 -42.18 4.40
C CYS A 164 8.81 -41.09 5.28
N GLU A 165 8.14 -41.45 6.36
CA GLU A 165 7.58 -40.49 7.33
C GLU A 165 8.68 -39.81 8.14
N GLU A 166 9.79 -40.49 8.44
CA GLU A 166 10.88 -39.96 9.26
C GLU A 166 11.52 -38.72 8.65
N GLU A 167 11.58 -38.63 7.32
CA GLU A 167 12.18 -37.50 6.61
C GLU A 167 11.15 -36.40 6.29
N LEU A 168 9.86 -36.64 6.57
CA LEU A 168 8.78 -35.72 6.17
C LEU A 168 8.95 -34.32 6.74
N PHE A 169 9.24 -34.24 8.04
CA PHE A 169 9.40 -32.95 8.71
C PHE A 169 10.56 -32.14 8.14
N ASP A 170 11.69 -32.78 7.86
CA ASP A 170 12.85 -32.15 7.24
C ASP A 170 12.49 -31.61 5.84
N PHE A 171 11.80 -32.40 5.02
CA PHE A 171 11.32 -31.96 3.70
C PHE A 171 10.33 -30.80 3.77
N MET A 172 9.46 -30.76 4.79
CA MET A 172 8.54 -29.65 5.03
C MET A 172 9.30 -28.39 5.43
N THR A 173 10.30 -28.48 6.29
CA THR A 173 11.14 -27.34 6.69
C THR A 173 11.99 -26.81 5.55
N MET A 174 12.46 -27.68 4.65
CA MET A 174 13.26 -27.36 3.45
C MET A 174 12.43 -26.84 2.27
N ASP A 175 11.15 -26.58 2.43
CA ASP A 175 10.26 -26.11 1.36
C ASP A 175 10.09 -27.10 0.17
N TYR A 176 10.34 -28.40 0.38
CA TYR A 176 10.35 -29.39 -0.68
C TYR A 176 8.96 -29.57 -1.35
N PHE A 177 7.88 -29.55 -0.56
CA PHE A 177 6.51 -29.82 -1.05
C PHE A 177 5.82 -28.61 -1.67
N HIS A 178 6.48 -27.47 -1.76
CA HIS A 178 5.89 -26.30 -2.38
C HIS A 178 5.76 -26.44 -3.91
N ILE A 179 4.68 -25.88 -4.45
CA ILE A 179 4.53 -25.70 -5.90
C ILE A 179 5.62 -24.78 -6.47
N LYS A 180 5.94 -24.98 -7.73
CA LYS A 180 6.86 -24.09 -8.44
C LYS A 180 6.18 -22.75 -8.75
N LYS A 181 6.94 -21.63 -8.65
CA LYS A 181 6.46 -20.26 -9.02
C LYS A 181 5.80 -20.18 -10.40
N VAL A 182 6.20 -21.04 -11.35
CA VAL A 182 5.63 -21.11 -12.70
C VAL A 182 4.17 -21.57 -12.67
N TRP A 183 3.79 -22.43 -11.72
CA TRP A 183 2.43 -22.88 -11.54
C TRP A 183 1.48 -21.69 -11.26
N VAL A 184 1.87 -20.76 -10.38
CA VAL A 184 1.09 -19.55 -10.10
C VAL A 184 0.81 -18.76 -11.38
N THR A 185 1.84 -18.54 -12.20
CA THR A 185 1.68 -17.80 -13.46
C THR A 185 0.80 -18.54 -14.47
N ARG A 186 0.91 -19.88 -14.53
CA ARG A 186 0.09 -20.69 -15.41
C ARG A 186 -1.38 -20.70 -14.96
N THR A 187 -1.63 -20.77 -13.66
CA THR A 187 -2.97 -20.72 -13.08
C THR A 187 -3.68 -19.41 -13.41
N ILE A 188 -3.01 -18.27 -13.20
CA ILE A 188 -3.58 -16.96 -13.56
C ILE A 188 -3.98 -16.92 -15.05
N LYS A 189 -3.09 -17.35 -15.94
CA LYS A 189 -3.38 -17.38 -17.38
C LYS A 189 -4.50 -18.33 -17.73
N TYR A 190 -4.55 -19.50 -17.09
CA TYR A 190 -5.58 -20.50 -17.28
C TYR A 190 -6.98 -19.96 -16.93
N ILE A 191 -7.09 -19.30 -15.78
CA ILE A 191 -8.33 -18.67 -15.31
C ILE A 191 -8.72 -17.52 -16.24
N ALA A 192 -7.81 -16.60 -16.53
CA ALA A 192 -8.10 -15.43 -17.36
C ALA A 192 -8.58 -15.81 -18.78
N ARG A 193 -8.06 -16.89 -19.35
CA ARG A 193 -8.52 -17.40 -20.67
C ARG A 193 -9.93 -17.98 -20.65
N ARG A 194 -10.42 -18.45 -19.50
CA ARG A 194 -11.78 -19.00 -19.36
C ARG A 194 -12.82 -17.92 -19.13
N ILE A 195 -12.42 -16.73 -18.75
CA ILE A 195 -13.33 -15.60 -18.52
C ILE A 195 -13.55 -14.91 -19.86
N HIS A 196 -14.67 -15.22 -20.52
CA HIS A 196 -14.98 -14.69 -21.86
C HIS A 196 -15.10 -13.17 -21.92
N ALA A 197 -15.44 -12.52 -20.80
CA ALA A 197 -15.50 -11.06 -20.70
C ALA A 197 -14.13 -10.38 -20.79
N LEU A 198 -13.02 -11.12 -20.61
CA LEU A 198 -11.66 -10.60 -20.71
C LEU A 198 -11.15 -10.71 -22.15
N ALA A 199 -11.11 -9.60 -22.88
CA ALA A 199 -10.72 -9.56 -24.30
C ALA A 199 -9.31 -10.11 -24.58
N LYS A 200 -8.39 -10.08 -23.60
CA LYS A 200 -6.99 -10.50 -23.72
C LYS A 200 -6.52 -11.31 -22.50
N GLY A 201 -7.29 -12.31 -22.08
CA GLY A 201 -6.99 -13.14 -20.90
C GLY A 201 -5.58 -13.76 -20.89
N GLU A 202 -4.98 -14.01 -22.06
CA GLU A 202 -3.61 -14.54 -22.19
C GLU A 202 -2.51 -13.61 -21.73
N THR A 203 -2.77 -12.30 -21.67
CA THR A 203 -1.82 -11.28 -21.23
C THR A 203 -1.77 -11.14 -19.71
N PHE A 204 -2.70 -11.74 -18.97
CA PHE A 204 -2.75 -11.67 -17.51
C PHE A 204 -1.57 -12.39 -16.88
N THR A 205 -0.89 -11.67 -16.01
CA THR A 205 0.27 -12.17 -15.26
C THR A 205 0.34 -11.53 -13.87
N ALA A 206 0.95 -12.23 -12.91
CA ALA A 206 1.19 -11.69 -11.57
C ALA A 206 1.95 -10.33 -11.59
N ARG A 207 2.81 -10.11 -12.61
CA ARG A 207 3.52 -8.85 -12.77
C ARG A 207 2.58 -7.70 -13.09
N ARG A 208 1.58 -7.92 -13.94
CA ARG A 208 0.62 -6.90 -14.34
C ARG A 208 -0.32 -6.52 -13.19
N PHE A 209 -0.76 -7.48 -12.38
CA PHE A 209 -1.48 -7.20 -11.12
C PHE A 209 -0.65 -6.33 -10.17
N ARG A 210 0.64 -6.65 -10.05
CA ARG A 210 1.57 -5.85 -9.26
C ARG A 210 1.73 -4.42 -9.81
N TYR A 211 1.75 -4.26 -11.13
CA TYR A 211 1.79 -2.95 -11.76
C TYR A 211 0.50 -2.17 -11.52
N ALA A 212 -0.65 -2.83 -11.61
CA ALA A 212 -1.95 -2.23 -11.31
C ALA A 212 -2.02 -1.75 -9.85
N LEU A 213 -1.62 -2.58 -8.89
CA LEU A 213 -1.58 -2.21 -7.47
C LEU A 213 -0.67 -0.99 -7.21
N GLY A 214 0.53 -0.97 -7.79
CA GLY A 214 1.46 0.15 -7.65
C GLY A 214 0.96 1.44 -8.31
N THR A 215 0.33 1.31 -9.49
CA THR A 215 -0.25 2.46 -10.22
C THR A 215 -1.44 3.03 -9.45
N ARG A 216 -2.35 2.17 -8.96
CA ARG A 216 -3.49 2.60 -8.15
C ARG A 216 -3.03 3.31 -6.87
N ALA A 217 -2.07 2.73 -6.14
CA ALA A 217 -1.54 3.37 -4.95
C ALA A 217 -0.90 4.73 -5.24
N ALA A 218 -0.23 4.89 -6.39
CA ALA A 218 0.29 6.18 -6.83
C ALA A 218 -0.84 7.16 -7.18
N GLN A 219 -1.91 6.70 -7.85
CA GLN A 219 -3.09 7.50 -8.18
C GLN A 219 -3.87 7.95 -6.95
N GLU A 220 -3.89 7.14 -5.90
CA GLU A 220 -4.45 7.47 -4.58
C GLU A 220 -3.54 8.40 -3.76
N GLY A 221 -2.38 8.82 -4.29
CA GLY A 221 -1.47 9.77 -3.64
C GLY A 221 -0.57 9.17 -2.57
N TYR A 222 -0.45 7.85 -2.47
CA TYR A 222 0.50 7.23 -1.53
C TYR A 222 1.94 7.56 -1.90
N SER A 223 2.77 7.79 -0.88
CA SER A 223 4.18 8.08 -1.06
C SER A 223 4.97 6.93 -1.68
N GLU A 224 6.08 7.25 -2.35
CA GLU A 224 7.00 6.23 -2.89
C GLU A 224 7.44 5.22 -1.82
N TYR A 225 7.61 5.65 -0.58
CA TYR A 225 7.96 4.77 0.53
C TYR A 225 6.84 3.77 0.83
N VAL A 226 5.58 4.23 0.90
CA VAL A 226 4.41 3.36 1.14
C VAL A 226 4.26 2.38 -0.02
N ILE A 227 4.35 2.85 -1.28
CA ILE A 227 4.28 1.99 -2.47
C ILE A 227 5.42 0.98 -2.48
N ALA A 228 6.65 1.38 -2.11
CA ALA A 228 7.78 0.46 -2.00
C ALA A 228 7.52 -0.65 -0.98
N ARG A 229 6.98 -0.31 0.19
CA ARG A 229 6.59 -1.29 1.21
C ARG A 229 5.45 -2.17 0.76
N LEU A 230 4.40 -1.59 0.17
CA LEU A 230 3.26 -2.32 -0.39
C LEU A 230 3.72 -3.37 -1.40
N LEU A 231 4.62 -2.99 -2.28
CA LEU A 231 5.15 -3.85 -3.33
C LEU A 231 6.37 -4.68 -2.91
N ASP A 232 6.83 -4.64 -1.67
CA ASP A 232 8.06 -5.31 -1.20
C ASP A 232 9.27 -4.99 -2.10
N HIS A 233 9.52 -3.69 -2.36
CA HIS A 233 10.73 -3.21 -3.02
C HIS A 233 11.81 -2.89 -1.98
N ARG A 234 13.09 -3.11 -2.33
CA ARG A 234 14.23 -2.77 -1.46
C ARG A 234 14.51 -1.28 -1.40
N CYS A 235 14.23 -0.57 -2.49
CA CYS A 235 14.50 0.86 -2.63
C CYS A 235 13.35 1.57 -3.33
N THR A 236 13.22 2.84 -3.09
CA THR A 236 12.21 3.71 -3.70
C THR A 236 12.46 3.98 -5.18
N ASN A 237 13.72 3.92 -5.65
CA ASN A 237 14.05 4.15 -7.07
C ASN A 237 13.26 3.27 -8.06
N CYS A 238 12.86 2.06 -7.62
CA CYS A 238 12.03 1.17 -8.45
C CYS A 238 10.56 1.58 -8.46
N VAL A 239 10.16 2.52 -7.63
CA VAL A 239 8.76 2.96 -7.44
C VAL A 239 8.51 4.29 -8.12
N SER A 240 9.54 5.11 -8.33
CA SER A 240 9.42 6.41 -9.01
C SER A 240 8.68 6.33 -10.35
N VAL A 241 8.75 5.19 -11.05
CA VAL A 241 8.03 4.97 -12.31
C VAL A 241 6.51 4.98 -12.16
N TYR A 242 5.98 4.69 -10.98
CA TYR A 242 4.54 4.78 -10.71
C TYR A 242 4.10 6.21 -10.43
N VAL A 243 4.94 6.99 -9.73
CA VAL A 243 4.64 8.35 -9.29
C VAL A 243 4.87 9.37 -10.42
N GLN A 244 5.93 9.20 -11.22
CA GLN A 244 6.27 10.11 -12.34
C GLN A 244 5.23 10.09 -13.48
N ASN A 245 4.38 9.10 -13.56
CA ASN A 245 3.43 8.89 -14.66
C ASN A 245 2.02 9.41 -14.39
N VAL A 246 1.87 10.26 -13.38
CA VAL A 246 0.57 10.84 -13.03
C VAL A 246 0.64 12.37 -13.23
N PRO A 247 0.66 12.86 -14.50
CA PRO A 247 0.65 14.31 -14.78
C PRO A 247 -0.60 15.01 -14.26
N GLU A 248 -1.71 14.27 -14.13
CA GLU A 248 -2.98 14.73 -13.56
C GLU A 248 -2.88 14.99 -12.06
N HIS A 249 -1.83 14.49 -11.37
CA HIS A 249 -1.67 14.69 -9.94
C HIS A 249 -1.28 16.12 -9.55
N ALA A 250 -0.66 16.91 -10.41
CA ALA A 250 -0.38 18.30 -10.04
C ALA A 250 -1.69 19.09 -9.80
N ASN A 251 -2.71 18.89 -10.62
CA ASN A 251 -4.01 19.54 -10.46
C ASN A 251 -4.95 18.79 -9.49
N ARG A 252 -4.87 17.46 -9.44
CA ARG A 252 -5.65 16.64 -8.52
C ARG A 252 -5.07 16.57 -7.10
N ILE A 253 -3.77 16.79 -6.92
CA ILE A 253 -3.17 16.96 -5.59
C ILE A 253 -3.76 18.21 -4.93
N ASP A 254 -4.00 19.31 -5.67
CA ASP A 254 -4.65 20.48 -5.12
C ASP A 254 -6.14 20.20 -4.77
N GLU A 255 -6.88 19.45 -5.57
CA GLU A 255 -8.27 19.08 -5.28
C GLU A 255 -8.40 17.95 -4.26
N MET A 256 -7.55 16.92 -4.30
CA MET A 256 -7.57 15.82 -3.33
C MET A 256 -6.93 16.20 -2.00
N MET A 257 -5.91 17.08 -1.96
CA MET A 257 -5.44 17.66 -0.72
C MET A 257 -6.55 18.44 -0.01
N THR A 258 -7.46 19.07 -0.74
CA THR A 258 -8.62 19.74 -0.15
C THR A 258 -9.64 18.72 0.40
N SER A 259 -9.87 17.57 -0.26
CA SER A 259 -10.91 16.62 0.14
C SER A 259 -10.42 15.48 1.04
N GLU A 260 -9.15 15.04 0.94
CA GLU A 260 -8.59 13.97 1.79
C GLU A 260 -7.88 14.49 3.04
N ILE A 261 -7.44 15.73 3.05
CA ILE A 261 -7.02 16.42 4.27
C ILE A 261 -8.19 16.53 5.26
N ILE A 262 -9.42 16.63 4.79
CA ILE A 262 -10.64 16.52 5.61
C ILE A 262 -10.73 15.15 6.33
N LYS A 263 -10.16 14.09 5.80
CA LYS A 263 -10.12 12.76 6.47
C LYS A 263 -9.04 12.62 7.55
N TYR A 264 -8.04 13.51 7.57
CA TYR A 264 -7.09 13.64 8.68
C TYR A 264 -7.58 14.66 9.74
N VAL A 265 -8.89 14.79 9.87
CA VAL A 265 -9.58 15.64 10.85
C VAL A 265 -9.05 15.32 12.25
N ASN A 266 -8.30 16.27 12.78
CA ASN A 266 -7.74 16.53 14.10
C ASN A 266 -6.23 16.85 14.06
N ALA A 267 -5.73 17.40 12.98
CA ALA A 267 -4.35 17.88 12.92
C ALA A 267 -4.17 19.12 13.84
N PHE A 268 -5.19 19.97 13.89
CA PHE A 268 -5.27 21.08 14.83
C PHE A 268 -5.91 20.61 16.14
N LYS A 269 -5.17 20.78 17.24
CA LYS A 269 -5.61 20.34 18.59
C LYS A 269 -5.91 21.49 19.55
N GLY A 270 -5.73 22.73 19.11
CA GLY A 270 -5.96 23.91 19.92
C GLY A 270 -7.41 24.39 19.89
N GLU A 271 -7.63 25.57 20.46
CA GLU A 271 -8.94 26.23 20.58
C GLU A 271 -8.84 27.63 19.92
N ILE A 272 -9.82 27.97 19.05
CA ILE A 272 -9.89 29.29 18.40
C ILE A 272 -10.41 30.31 19.40
N ILE A 273 -9.79 31.48 19.48
CA ILE A 273 -10.18 32.58 20.35
C ILE A 273 -10.44 33.86 19.56
N HIS A 274 -11.32 34.72 20.09
CA HIS A 274 -11.72 35.96 19.41
C HIS A 274 -10.72 37.10 19.61
N SER A 275 -9.95 37.10 20.71
CA SER A 275 -9.10 38.20 21.07
C SER A 275 -7.83 37.74 21.79
N ASP A 276 -6.87 38.68 21.91
CA ASP A 276 -5.64 38.46 22.62
C ASP A 276 -5.88 38.18 24.12
N LEU A 277 -5.32 37.11 24.62
CA LEU A 277 -5.41 36.74 26.05
C LEU A 277 -4.36 37.43 26.94
N GLY A 278 -3.55 38.35 26.37
CA GLY A 278 -2.46 39.02 27.12
C GLY A 278 -1.30 38.08 27.46
N ILE A 279 -1.27 36.89 26.93
CA ILE A 279 -0.18 35.90 27.06
C ILE A 279 0.70 35.90 25.80
N GLN A 280 1.75 35.07 25.77
CA GLN A 280 2.71 35.08 24.68
C GLN A 280 2.04 34.99 23.28
N LYS A 281 2.35 35.98 22.44
CA LYS A 281 1.87 36.06 21.05
C LYS A 281 2.77 35.28 20.13
N ILE A 282 2.14 34.49 19.27
CA ILE A 282 2.79 33.79 18.17
C ILE A 282 2.63 34.62 16.91
N ARG A 283 3.76 34.92 16.25
CA ARG A 283 3.81 35.81 15.08
C ARG A 283 4.15 34.99 13.83
N ASN A 284 3.58 35.39 12.68
CA ASN A 284 3.96 34.84 11.40
C ASN A 284 5.31 35.37 10.89
N HIS A 285 5.74 34.90 9.70
CA HIS A 285 7.00 35.31 9.08
C HIS A 285 7.06 36.80 8.70
N LYS A 286 5.90 37.49 8.66
CA LYS A 286 5.81 38.95 8.45
C LYS A 286 5.73 39.74 9.75
N GLY A 287 5.78 39.09 10.91
CA GLY A 287 5.69 39.72 12.23
C GLY A 287 4.27 39.97 12.72
N GLU A 288 3.22 39.58 11.96
CA GLU A 288 1.83 39.71 12.35
C GLU A 288 1.41 38.61 13.34
N SER A 289 0.57 38.95 14.28
CA SER A 289 0.14 38.01 15.31
C SER A 289 -0.88 36.99 14.76
N SER A 290 -0.63 35.69 14.95
CA SER A 290 -1.47 34.63 14.51
C SER A 290 -2.30 33.98 15.64
N GLY A 291 -1.95 34.23 16.89
CA GLY A 291 -2.60 33.70 18.07
C GLY A 291 -1.76 33.80 19.33
N ASN A 292 -2.20 33.13 20.38
CA ASN A 292 -1.49 33.06 21.68
C ASN A 292 -1.00 31.62 21.95
N CYS A 293 0.01 31.49 22.80
CA CYS A 293 0.43 30.20 23.36
C CYS A 293 0.14 30.16 24.86
N SER A 294 -0.55 29.13 25.34
CA SER A 294 -0.89 28.96 26.75
C SER A 294 0.21 28.27 27.58
N ASN A 295 1.26 27.74 26.95
CA ASN A 295 2.37 27.06 27.66
C ASN A 295 3.71 27.33 26.98
N CYS A 296 4.30 28.53 27.28
CA CYS A 296 5.54 28.96 26.62
C CYS A 296 6.81 28.74 27.42
N LYS A 297 6.73 28.22 28.63
CA LYS A 297 7.90 28.13 29.51
C LYS A 297 8.97 27.14 29.04
N ASP A 298 8.54 26.10 28.26
CA ASP A 298 9.40 24.99 27.86
C ASP A 298 9.51 24.79 26.33
N CYS A 299 9.05 25.78 25.54
CA CYS A 299 9.01 25.64 24.07
C CYS A 299 10.02 26.57 23.42
N ASN A 300 11.06 26.02 22.79
CA ASN A 300 12.07 26.78 22.03
C ASN A 300 11.63 27.11 20.60
N ALA A 301 10.45 26.68 20.18
CA ALA A 301 9.91 26.90 18.83
C ALA A 301 9.05 28.17 18.82
N CYS A 302 9.65 29.33 18.78
CA CYS A 302 8.95 30.62 18.70
C CYS A 302 8.43 30.95 17.28
N VAL A 303 8.17 29.97 16.43
CA VAL A 303 7.73 30.14 15.04
C VAL A 303 6.35 29.52 14.81
N PRO A 304 5.46 30.15 14.02
CA PRO A 304 4.05 29.79 13.95
C PRO A 304 3.80 28.40 13.39
N ILE A 305 4.69 27.90 12.52
CA ILE A 305 4.50 26.67 11.76
C ILE A 305 4.24 25.44 12.66
N PRO A 306 5.13 25.09 13.64
CA PRO A 306 4.86 23.95 14.53
C PRO A 306 3.72 24.21 15.51
N CYS A 307 3.36 25.46 15.75
CA CYS A 307 2.29 25.81 16.69
C CYS A 307 0.92 25.30 16.22
N TYR A 308 0.63 25.28 14.92
CA TYR A 308 -0.65 24.82 14.40
C TYR A 308 -0.97 23.37 14.74
N THR A 309 0.03 22.53 14.98
CA THR A 309 -0.16 21.13 15.44
C THR A 309 -0.07 20.97 16.95
N CYS A 310 0.10 22.07 17.69
CA CYS A 310 0.29 22.08 19.14
C CYS A 310 -1.03 22.31 19.89
N VAL A 311 -1.30 21.54 20.94
CA VAL A 311 -2.50 21.66 21.79
C VAL A 311 -2.58 22.97 22.56
N TYR A 312 -1.44 23.63 22.80
CA TYR A 312 -1.36 24.90 23.55
C TYR A 312 -1.53 26.15 22.68
N PHE A 313 -1.60 25.98 21.35
CA PHE A 313 -1.82 27.09 20.43
C PHE A 313 -3.27 27.50 20.36
N LYS A 314 -3.53 28.79 20.55
CA LYS A 314 -4.84 29.42 20.47
C LYS A 314 -4.84 30.44 19.34
N PRO A 315 -5.18 30.05 18.10
CA PRO A 315 -5.24 30.95 16.95
C PRO A 315 -6.37 31.99 17.13
N TRP A 316 -6.12 33.20 16.68
CA TRP A 316 -7.13 34.25 16.69
C TRP A 316 -8.07 34.12 15.49
N LEU A 317 -9.35 34.40 15.73
CA LEU A 317 -10.38 34.29 14.70
C LEU A 317 -10.08 35.13 13.45
N ASP A 318 -9.52 36.35 13.63
CA ASP A 318 -9.24 37.32 12.59
C ASP A 318 -7.77 37.38 12.15
N ALA A 319 -6.96 36.43 12.55
CA ALA A 319 -5.56 36.39 12.15
C ALA A 319 -5.38 35.95 10.68
N PRO A 320 -4.25 36.33 10.03
CA PRO A 320 -4.00 36.05 8.61
C PRO A 320 -3.56 34.60 8.38
N HIS A 321 -4.40 33.64 8.73
CA HIS A 321 -4.10 32.20 8.60
C HIS A 321 -3.95 31.78 7.14
N GLN A 322 -4.66 32.45 6.20
CA GLN A 322 -4.57 32.16 4.77
C GLN A 322 -3.16 32.43 4.24
N GLU A 323 -2.52 33.49 4.66
CA GLU A 323 -1.15 33.81 4.23
C GLU A 323 -0.13 32.76 4.69
N ILE A 324 -0.34 32.19 5.88
CA ILE A 324 0.51 31.09 6.40
C ILE A 324 0.28 29.82 5.59
N TYR A 325 -0.97 29.56 5.21
CA TYR A 325 -1.31 28.41 4.36
C TYR A 325 -0.65 28.52 2.99
N ASP A 326 -0.78 29.67 2.33
CA ASP A 326 -0.19 29.92 1.01
C ASP A 326 1.34 29.82 1.05
N TYR A 327 1.97 30.39 2.08
CA TYR A 327 3.42 30.28 2.31
C TYR A 327 3.87 28.82 2.46
N LEU A 328 3.13 28.01 3.21
CA LEU A 328 3.46 26.60 3.40
C LEU A 328 3.31 25.78 2.12
N LEU A 329 2.33 26.11 1.27
CA LEU A 329 2.18 25.47 -0.04
C LEU A 329 3.34 25.81 -0.99
N GLU A 330 3.79 27.06 -1.01
CA GLU A 330 4.95 27.48 -1.80
C GLU A 330 6.23 26.81 -1.31
N GLU A 331 6.45 26.79 0.01
CA GLU A 331 7.62 26.15 0.62
C GLU A 331 7.61 24.63 0.34
N ARG A 332 6.46 23.98 0.39
CA ARG A 332 6.31 22.58 0.01
C ARG A 332 6.70 22.33 -1.45
N LYS A 333 6.27 23.21 -2.37
CA LYS A 333 6.68 23.15 -3.78
C LYS A 333 8.19 23.31 -3.94
N ARG A 334 8.75 24.33 -3.29
CA ARG A 334 10.19 24.61 -3.29
C ARG A 334 11.03 23.43 -2.78
N ILE A 335 10.60 22.82 -1.67
CA ILE A 335 11.26 21.64 -1.10
C ILE A 335 11.16 20.43 -2.05
N ALA A 336 10.01 20.22 -2.67
CA ALA A 336 9.80 19.13 -3.63
C ALA A 336 10.72 19.25 -4.87
N GLU A 337 10.93 20.46 -5.35
CA GLU A 337 11.81 20.75 -6.49
C GLU A 337 13.31 20.56 -6.14
N ILE A 338 13.73 20.98 -4.94
CA ILE A 338 15.13 20.94 -4.53
C ILE A 338 15.56 19.54 -4.08
N THR A 339 14.77 18.91 -3.21
CA THR A 339 15.22 17.69 -2.53
C THR A 339 14.87 16.42 -3.28
N LYS A 340 13.84 16.45 -4.13
CA LYS A 340 13.22 15.25 -4.74
C LYS A 340 12.94 14.12 -3.73
N ASP A 341 13.04 14.45 -2.43
CA ASP A 341 12.78 13.55 -1.30
C ASP A 341 11.38 13.82 -0.75
N THR A 342 10.49 12.88 -1.02
CA THR A 342 9.10 12.93 -0.59
C THR A 342 8.94 12.96 0.93
N LYS A 343 9.87 12.38 1.71
CA LYS A 343 9.78 12.39 3.18
C LYS A 343 9.88 13.79 3.78
N VAL A 344 10.75 14.62 3.21
CA VAL A 344 10.94 16.00 3.67
C VAL A 344 9.72 16.84 3.29
N THR A 345 9.15 16.59 2.12
CA THR A 345 7.93 17.25 1.64
C THR A 345 6.72 16.90 2.52
N PHE A 346 6.57 15.64 2.93
CA PHE A 346 5.48 15.19 3.82
C PHE A 346 5.57 15.71 5.26
N ALA A 347 6.74 16.16 5.72
CA ALA A 347 6.86 16.75 7.05
C ALA A 347 5.97 18.01 7.21
N LEU A 348 5.72 18.72 6.11
CA LEU A 348 4.86 19.91 6.10
C LEU A 348 3.37 19.58 5.97
N ASP A 349 2.98 18.43 5.43
CA ASP A 349 1.59 18.10 5.12
C ASP A 349 0.68 18.12 6.35
N ARG A 350 1.17 17.63 7.49
CA ARG A 350 0.43 17.69 8.75
C ARG A 350 0.17 19.12 9.20
N THR A 351 1.16 20.01 9.05
CA THR A 351 1.03 21.42 9.45
C THR A 351 0.12 22.17 8.49
N ILE A 352 0.21 21.91 7.17
CA ILE A 352 -0.69 22.45 6.15
C ILE A 352 -2.13 22.07 6.48
N SER A 353 -2.38 20.80 6.84
CA SER A 353 -3.71 20.32 7.24
C SER A 353 -4.23 21.04 8.49
N ALA A 354 -3.38 21.26 9.48
CA ALA A 354 -3.76 21.95 10.70
C ALA A 354 -4.11 23.44 10.45
N VAL A 355 -3.37 24.13 9.58
CA VAL A 355 -3.67 25.50 9.18
C VAL A 355 -5.00 25.58 8.44
N LEU A 356 -5.26 24.68 7.49
CA LEU A 356 -6.52 24.60 6.76
C LEU A 356 -7.70 24.34 7.70
N GLU A 357 -7.53 23.45 8.69
CA GLU A 357 -8.56 23.20 9.70
C GLU A 357 -8.89 24.47 10.53
N VAL A 358 -7.87 25.24 10.90
CA VAL A 358 -8.07 26.53 11.59
C VAL A 358 -8.83 27.50 10.69
N ILE A 359 -8.47 27.63 9.41
CA ILE A 359 -9.16 28.51 8.45
C ILE A 359 -10.65 28.13 8.35
N ASN A 360 -10.94 26.84 8.17
CA ASN A 360 -12.32 26.34 8.04
C ASN A 360 -13.13 26.60 9.31
N LYS A 361 -12.54 26.36 10.50
CA LYS A 361 -13.21 26.66 11.79
C LYS A 361 -13.46 28.16 11.97
N CYS A 362 -12.49 29.02 11.62
CA CYS A 362 -12.65 30.48 11.65
C CYS A 362 -13.77 30.93 10.73
N ASN A 363 -13.82 30.42 9.49
CA ASN A 363 -14.87 30.75 8.52
C ASN A 363 -16.26 30.29 9.00
N TYR A 364 -16.34 29.11 9.62
CA TYR A 364 -17.57 28.61 10.20
C TYR A 364 -18.10 29.49 11.32
N ILE A 365 -17.23 29.90 12.28
CA ILE A 365 -17.59 30.80 13.40
C ILE A 365 -18.06 32.14 12.85
N LYS A 366 -17.31 32.76 11.93
CA LYS A 366 -17.68 34.04 11.28
C LYS A 366 -19.00 33.95 10.51
N GLY A 367 -19.28 32.81 9.89
CA GLY A 367 -20.53 32.56 9.19
C GLY A 367 -21.72 32.49 10.15
N GLN A 368 -21.57 31.89 11.33
CA GLN A 368 -22.62 31.86 12.35
C GLN A 368 -22.88 33.23 12.96
N GLU A 369 -21.85 34.02 13.25
CA GLU A 369 -22.02 35.37 13.79
C GLU A 369 -22.75 36.31 12.83
N ARG A 370 -22.52 36.20 11.51
CA ARG A 370 -23.26 36.96 10.48
C ARG A 370 -24.69 36.52 10.37
N GLY A 371 -25.02 35.25 10.62
CA GLY A 371 -26.40 34.73 10.61
C GLY A 371 -27.23 35.23 11.80
N TYR A 372 -26.65 35.43 12.97
CA TYR A 372 -27.35 35.98 14.15
C TYR A 372 -27.55 37.51 14.09
N GLY A 373 -26.73 38.25 13.33
CA GLY A 373 -26.83 39.70 13.18
C GLY A 373 -27.99 40.16 12.31
N ASN A 374 -28.62 39.31 11.49
CA ASN A 374 -29.75 39.64 10.62
C ASN A 374 -31.12 39.39 11.23
N HIS A 375 -31.24 38.82 12.43
CA HIS A 375 -32.53 38.58 13.07
C HIS A 375 -32.97 39.66 14.10
N ASN A 376 -32.14 40.68 14.33
CA ASN A 376 -32.46 41.76 15.26
C ASN A 376 -32.75 43.12 14.60
N LYS A 377 -33.23 43.14 13.36
CA LYS A 377 -33.75 44.32 12.70
C LYS A 377 -35.13 44.00 12.06
N TYR A 378 -36.12 43.81 12.93
CA TYR A 378 -37.52 44.06 12.61
C TYR A 378 -38.27 44.34 13.92
#